data_0060232f9552caa775894af5d1d46237
#
_entry.id   0060232f9552caa775894af5d1d46237
#
_cell.length_a   1.000
_cell.length_b   1.000
_cell.length_c   1.000
_cell.angle_alpha   90.00
_cell.angle_beta   90.00
_cell.angle_gamma   90.00
#
_symmetry.space_group_name_H-M   'P 1'
#
loop_
_entity.id
_entity.type
_entity.pdbx_description
1 polymer ?
#
loop_
_entity_poly.entity_id
_entity_poly.type
_entity_poly.pdbx_seq_one_letter_code
_entity_poly.pdbx_strand_id
1 'polypeptide(L)'
;MTDIRASLEVGFPEGKIPEAFAHLRGQQTRAIGGMPEFPYENAQFDVVLMDGSVVSLKSVKEAHRVLKPEGRLYFTVPEKTKTQDGFTLPDIYSIVRGGFNIMEAARPPWWFFGRRGRTLTICAKKKNWKTLTNTYRPYV
;
A
#
# COMPACT_ATOMS: atom_id res chain seq x y z
N MET A 1 6.26 19.71 4.61
CA MET A 1 5.36 18.84 3.89
C MET A 1 5.93 18.51 2.51
N THR A 2 5.96 17.26 2.15
CA THR A 2 6.57 16.84 0.88
C THR A 2 5.52 16.88 -0.22
N ASP A 3 5.82 17.54 -1.32
CA ASP A 3 4.93 17.55 -2.47
C ASP A 3 4.95 16.19 -3.14
N ILE A 4 3.77 15.62 -3.36
CA ILE A 4 3.63 14.38 -4.10
C ILE A 4 3.61 14.73 -5.59
N ARG A 5 4.63 14.32 -6.33
CA ARG A 5 4.71 14.60 -7.77
C ARG A 5 4.09 13.52 -8.61
N ALA A 6 4.38 12.27 -8.28
CA ALA A 6 3.89 11.13 -9.04
C ALA A 6 3.25 10.10 -8.13
N SER A 7 2.03 9.70 -8.45
CA SER A 7 1.32 8.66 -7.71
C SER A 7 0.78 7.60 -8.67
N LEU A 8 0.72 6.36 -8.18
CA LEU A 8 0.20 5.22 -8.90
C LEU A 8 -0.99 4.64 -8.13
N GLU A 9 -2.10 4.40 -8.83
CA GLU A 9 -3.30 3.76 -8.28
C GLU A 9 -3.44 2.39 -8.89
N VAL A 10 -3.55 1.36 -8.06
CA VAL A 10 -3.57 -0.04 -8.50
C VAL A 10 -4.87 -0.73 -8.10
N GLY A 11 -5.60 -1.21 -9.09
CA GLY A 11 -6.77 -2.06 -8.88
C GLY A 11 -8.05 -1.38 -8.47
N PHE A 12 -8.11 -0.05 -8.44
CA PHE A 12 -9.33 0.66 -8.07
C PHE A 12 -10.36 0.62 -9.20
N PRO A 13 -11.60 0.20 -8.91
CA PRO A 13 -12.64 0.17 -9.95
C PRO A 13 -12.84 1.57 -10.55
N GLU A 14 -12.84 1.64 -11.88
CA GLU A 14 -13.08 2.88 -12.61
C GLU A 14 -12.23 4.07 -12.18
N GLY A 15 -11.04 3.80 -11.62
CA GLY A 15 -10.16 4.85 -11.15
C GLY A 15 -10.64 5.60 -9.91
N LYS A 16 -11.63 5.06 -9.22
CA LYS A 16 -12.19 5.70 -8.03
C LYS A 16 -11.45 5.25 -6.77
N ILE A 17 -10.71 6.16 -6.17
CA ILE A 17 -10.02 5.88 -4.91
C ILE A 17 -10.90 6.29 -3.72
N PRO A 18 -10.69 5.68 -2.54
CA PRO A 18 -11.36 6.14 -1.32
C PRO A 18 -11.07 7.62 -1.05
N GLU A 19 -12.08 8.32 -0.56
CA GLU A 19 -11.94 9.74 -0.24
C GLU A 19 -10.76 10.01 0.72
N ALA A 20 -10.52 9.09 1.64
CA ALA A 20 -9.40 9.20 2.58
C ALA A 20 -8.04 9.29 1.87
N PHE A 21 -7.92 8.79 0.64
CA PHE A 21 -6.68 8.81 -0.14
C PHE A 21 -6.61 9.94 -1.16
N ALA A 22 -7.67 10.73 -1.31
CA ALA A 22 -7.72 11.78 -2.34
C ALA A 22 -6.56 12.77 -2.24
N HIS A 23 -6.16 13.13 -1.03
CA HIS A 23 -5.06 14.07 -0.78
C HIS A 23 -3.68 13.49 -1.12
N LEU A 24 -3.61 12.20 -1.41
CA LEU A 24 -2.35 11.51 -1.74
C LEU A 24 -2.08 11.46 -3.24
N ARG A 25 -3.03 11.92 -4.05
CA ARG A 25 -2.80 12.02 -5.50
C ARG A 25 -1.75 13.07 -5.80
N GLY A 26 -0.81 12.69 -6.65
CA GLY A 26 0.24 13.60 -7.09
C GLY A 26 -0.18 14.48 -8.26
N GLN A 27 0.73 15.32 -8.69
CA GLN A 27 0.56 16.16 -9.87
C GLN A 27 0.39 15.30 -11.13
N GLN A 28 1.10 14.17 -11.17
CA GLN A 28 0.98 13.16 -12.22
C GLN A 28 0.46 11.87 -11.58
N THR A 29 -0.73 11.45 -11.98
CA THR A 29 -1.35 10.25 -11.46
C THR A 29 -1.51 9.23 -12.58
N ARG A 30 -1.08 7.99 -12.31
CA ARG A 30 -1.29 6.86 -13.21
C ARG A 30 -2.20 5.84 -12.51
N ALA A 31 -3.01 5.15 -13.28
CA ALA A 31 -3.90 4.12 -12.76
C ALA A 31 -3.74 2.85 -13.59
N ILE A 32 -3.63 1.71 -12.90
CA ILE A 32 -3.55 0.39 -13.54
C ILE A 32 -4.48 -0.60 -12.84
N GLY A 33 -4.83 -1.66 -13.54
CA GLY A 33 -5.52 -2.79 -12.94
C GLY A 33 -4.59 -3.61 -12.05
N GLY A 34 -5.15 -4.60 -11.38
CA GLY A 34 -4.37 -5.52 -10.55
C GLY A 34 -3.60 -6.53 -11.39
N MET A 35 -2.49 -6.11 -11.93
CA MET A 35 -1.64 -6.96 -12.76
C MET A 35 -0.40 -7.42 -12.00
N PRO A 36 0.16 -8.59 -12.35
CA PRO A 36 1.28 -9.15 -11.59
C PRO A 36 2.58 -8.36 -11.70
N GLU A 37 2.75 -7.61 -12.78
CA GLU A 37 3.92 -6.76 -12.99
C GLU A 37 3.44 -5.38 -13.40
N PHE A 38 4.04 -4.35 -12.79
CA PHE A 38 3.67 -2.97 -13.11
C PHE A 38 4.50 -2.49 -14.29
N PRO A 39 3.87 -1.90 -15.32
CA PRO A 39 4.57 -1.48 -16.55
C PRO A 39 5.33 -0.17 -16.38
N TYR A 40 6.09 -0.04 -15.30
CA TYR A 40 6.82 1.17 -14.96
C TYR A 40 8.25 0.83 -14.54
N GLU A 41 9.11 1.83 -14.62
CA GLU A 41 10.50 1.70 -14.22
C GLU A 41 10.65 1.71 -12.70
N ASN A 42 11.84 1.35 -12.22
CA ASN A 42 12.16 1.42 -10.82
C ASN A 42 12.16 2.88 -10.33
N ALA A 43 11.74 3.09 -9.10
CA ALA A 43 11.82 4.39 -8.43
C ALA A 43 11.15 5.53 -9.22
N GLN A 44 9.95 5.29 -9.70
CA GLN A 44 9.22 6.26 -10.52
C GLN A 44 8.19 7.07 -9.72
N PHE A 45 7.64 6.52 -8.65
CA PHE A 45 6.52 7.12 -7.93
C PHE A 45 6.88 7.51 -6.51
N ASP A 46 6.25 8.59 -6.02
CA ASP A 46 6.34 9.01 -4.63
C ASP A 46 5.36 8.26 -3.73
N VAL A 47 4.19 7.90 -4.29
CA VAL A 47 3.11 7.22 -3.58
C VAL A 47 2.50 6.15 -4.48
N VAL A 48 2.23 5.00 -3.89
CA VAL A 48 1.40 3.96 -4.52
C VAL A 48 0.17 3.75 -3.64
N LEU A 49 -1.00 3.86 -4.25
CA LEU A 49 -2.28 3.57 -3.62
C LEU A 49 -2.79 2.25 -4.18
N MET A 50 -3.16 1.32 -3.33
CA MET A 50 -3.55 -0.02 -3.77
C MET A 50 -4.92 -0.38 -3.21
N ASP A 51 -5.79 -0.92 -4.06
CA ASP A 51 -7.06 -1.46 -3.59
C ASP A 51 -6.82 -2.76 -2.82
N GLY A 52 -7.56 -2.97 -1.75
CA GLY A 52 -7.38 -4.15 -0.91
C GLY A 52 -7.53 -5.48 -1.64
N SER A 53 -8.32 -5.49 -2.72
CA SER A 53 -8.55 -6.71 -3.51
C SER A 53 -7.31 -7.20 -4.26
N VAL A 54 -6.31 -6.32 -4.49
CA VAL A 54 -5.10 -6.68 -5.23
C VAL A 54 -3.86 -6.76 -4.33
N VAL A 55 -4.01 -6.56 -3.03
CA VAL A 55 -2.88 -6.65 -2.09
C VAL A 55 -2.41 -8.09 -1.96
N SER A 56 -1.14 -8.30 -2.28
CA SER A 56 -0.48 -9.60 -2.18
C SER A 56 1.01 -9.37 -2.02
N LEU A 57 1.76 -10.42 -1.70
CA LEU A 57 3.21 -10.31 -1.64
C LEU A 57 3.79 -9.83 -2.97
N LYS A 58 3.27 -10.34 -4.09
CA LYS A 58 3.75 -9.98 -5.41
C LYS A 58 3.49 -8.52 -5.76
N SER A 59 2.26 -8.03 -5.52
CA SER A 59 1.91 -6.64 -5.80
C SER A 59 2.67 -5.67 -4.90
N VAL A 60 2.90 -6.04 -3.65
CA VAL A 60 3.68 -5.22 -2.71
C VAL A 60 5.15 -5.16 -3.13
N LYS A 61 5.73 -6.25 -3.65
CA LYS A 61 7.08 -6.24 -4.23
C LYS A 61 7.17 -5.25 -5.40
N GLU A 62 6.19 -5.26 -6.28
CA GLU A 62 6.16 -4.33 -7.40
C GLU A 62 5.98 -2.88 -6.95
N ALA A 63 5.14 -2.66 -5.96
CA ALA A 63 5.01 -1.33 -5.35
C ALA A 63 6.36 -0.85 -4.80
N HIS A 64 7.09 -1.73 -4.12
CA HIS A 64 8.42 -1.41 -3.60
C HIS A 64 9.37 -1.03 -4.74
N ARG A 65 9.35 -1.79 -5.82
CA ARG A 65 10.23 -1.54 -6.96
C ARG A 65 9.99 -0.18 -7.60
N VAL A 66 8.72 0.17 -7.82
CA VAL A 66 8.37 1.42 -8.53
C VAL A 66 8.37 2.66 -7.62
N LEU A 67 8.42 2.50 -6.31
CA LEU A 67 8.50 3.62 -5.38
C LEU A 67 9.92 4.17 -5.31
N LYS A 68 10.02 5.49 -5.28
CA LYS A 68 11.27 6.19 -4.99
C LYS A 68 11.72 5.92 -3.55
N PRO A 69 13.00 6.09 -3.23
CA PRO A 69 13.44 6.08 -1.83
C PRO A 69 12.57 7.02 -1.00
N GLU A 70 12.18 6.60 0.19
CA GLU A 70 11.27 7.34 1.07
C GLU A 70 9.81 7.36 0.60
N GLY A 71 9.50 6.70 -0.52
CA GLY A 71 8.14 6.59 -1.03
C GLY A 71 7.23 5.79 -0.10
N ARG A 72 5.93 5.99 -0.23
CA ARG A 72 4.95 5.36 0.65
C ARG A 72 3.91 4.56 -0.12
N LEU A 73 3.53 3.44 0.47
CA LEU A 73 2.45 2.57 0.01
C LEU A 73 1.26 2.72 0.97
N TYR A 74 0.08 2.94 0.41
CA TYR A 74 -1.16 3.01 1.16
C TYR A 74 -2.15 2.00 0.61
N PHE A 75 -2.82 1.28 1.50
CA PHE A 75 -3.92 0.41 1.11
C PHE A 75 -4.89 0.20 2.25
N THR A 76 -6.12 -0.20 1.91
CA THR A 76 -7.14 -0.57 2.89
C THR A 76 -7.61 -1.99 2.58
N VAL A 77 -7.61 -2.84 3.59
CA VAL A 77 -8.03 -4.24 3.47
C VAL A 77 -9.11 -4.56 4.51
N PRO A 78 -9.98 -5.55 4.23
CA PRO A 78 -10.88 -6.04 5.27
C PRO A 78 -10.06 -6.67 6.40
N GLU A 79 -10.45 -6.38 7.63
CA GLU A 79 -9.84 -7.00 8.80
C GLU A 79 -10.54 -8.32 9.12
N LYS A 80 -9.77 -9.37 9.37
CA LYS A 80 -10.32 -10.68 9.74
C LYS A 80 -10.95 -10.61 11.13
N THR A 81 -12.21 -11.05 11.22
CA THR A 81 -12.93 -11.17 12.48
C THR A 81 -13.60 -12.53 12.53
N LYS A 82 -14.34 -12.83 13.60
CA LYS A 82 -15.09 -14.10 13.72
C LYS A 82 -16.16 -14.23 12.64
N THR A 83 -16.68 -13.13 12.14
CA THR A 83 -17.79 -13.10 11.17
C THR A 83 -17.39 -12.58 9.80
N GLN A 84 -16.15 -12.14 9.64
CA GLN A 84 -15.67 -11.53 8.40
C GLN A 84 -14.31 -12.10 8.04
N ASP A 85 -14.17 -12.51 6.79
CA ASP A 85 -12.88 -12.89 6.25
C ASP A 85 -12.04 -11.64 5.93
N GLY A 86 -10.73 -11.78 5.95
CA GLY A 86 -9.85 -10.66 5.70
C GLY A 86 -8.43 -10.92 6.18
N PHE A 87 -7.75 -9.83 6.56
CA PHE A 87 -6.35 -9.84 6.97
C PHE A 87 -6.23 -9.56 8.47
N THR A 88 -5.28 -10.21 9.10
CA THR A 88 -4.83 -9.84 10.44
C THR A 88 -3.60 -8.93 10.30
N LEU A 89 -3.23 -8.24 11.38
CA LEU A 89 -2.00 -7.45 11.39
C LEU A 89 -0.76 -8.32 11.12
N PRO A 90 -0.62 -9.52 11.71
CA PRO A 90 0.49 -10.41 11.34
C PRO A 90 0.52 -10.77 9.85
N ASP A 91 -0.64 -10.95 9.21
CA ASP A 91 -0.69 -11.23 7.77
C ASP A 91 -0.11 -10.06 6.97
N ILE A 92 -0.53 -8.84 7.34
CA ILE A 92 -0.05 -7.62 6.68
C ILE A 92 1.45 -7.47 6.89
N TYR A 93 1.93 -7.70 8.11
CA TYR A 93 3.35 -7.66 8.42
C TYR A 93 4.15 -8.62 7.56
N SER A 94 3.64 -9.85 7.38
CA SER A 94 4.31 -10.85 6.54
C SER A 94 4.48 -10.38 5.09
N ILE A 95 3.50 -9.62 4.59
CA ILE A 95 3.51 -9.14 3.21
C ILE A 95 4.46 -7.96 3.03
N VAL A 96 4.49 -7.02 3.98
CA VAL A 96 5.19 -5.74 3.78
C VAL A 96 6.57 -5.67 4.42
N ARG A 97 6.87 -6.48 5.42
CA ARG A 97 8.10 -6.32 6.24
C ARG A 97 9.40 -6.42 5.45
N GLY A 98 9.38 -7.10 4.31
CA GLY A 98 10.58 -7.30 3.51
C GLY A 98 11.16 -6.02 2.93
N GLY A 99 10.34 -5.03 2.65
CA GLY A 99 10.79 -3.79 2.02
C GLY A 99 10.20 -2.51 2.61
N PHE A 100 9.32 -2.62 3.59
CA PHE A 100 8.60 -1.48 4.14
C PHE A 100 8.60 -1.48 5.66
N ASN A 101 8.54 -0.28 6.23
CA ASN A 101 8.20 -0.07 7.63
C ASN A 101 6.76 0.40 7.70
N ILE A 102 5.95 -0.25 8.52
CA ILE A 102 4.57 0.21 8.75
C ILE A 102 4.63 1.47 9.61
N MET A 103 4.16 2.58 9.05
CA MET A 103 4.10 3.86 9.75
C MET A 103 2.81 4.01 10.52
N GLU A 104 1.72 3.46 9.98
CA GLU A 104 0.41 3.57 10.57
C GLU A 104 -0.45 2.39 10.16
N ALA A 105 -1.22 1.87 11.10
CA ALA A 105 -2.26 0.88 10.85
C ALA A 105 -3.51 1.36 11.59
N ALA A 106 -4.48 1.86 10.84
CA ALA A 106 -5.65 2.53 11.40
C ALA A 106 -6.93 1.74 11.14
N ARG A 107 -7.83 1.79 12.12
CA ARG A 107 -9.19 1.27 12.01
C ARG A 107 -10.17 2.43 12.03
N PRO A 108 -11.33 2.30 11.37
CA PRO A 108 -12.38 3.30 11.51
C PRO A 108 -12.88 3.33 12.97
N PRO A 109 -13.51 4.44 13.41
CA PRO A 109 -14.10 4.51 14.75
C PRO A 109 -15.10 3.39 14.99
N TRP A 110 -15.24 2.95 16.24
CA TRP A 110 -16.13 1.83 16.61
C TRP A 110 -17.57 2.02 16.14
N TRP A 111 -18.08 3.25 16.12
CA TRP A 111 -19.44 3.55 15.70
C TRP A 111 -19.65 3.40 14.19
N PHE A 112 -18.56 3.28 13.43
CA PHE A 112 -18.61 3.08 11.99
C PHE A 112 -18.78 1.61 11.62
N PHE A 113 -18.54 0.71 12.56
CA PHE A 113 -18.67 -0.72 12.32
C PHE A 113 -20.13 -1.11 12.09
N GLY A 114 -20.39 -2.13 11.32
CA GLY A 114 -21.69 -2.71 11.15
C GLY A 114 -22.29 -2.57 9.76
N ARG A 115 -21.90 -1.58 8.97
CA ARG A 115 -22.41 -1.45 7.60
C ARG A 115 -21.45 -2.03 6.56
N ARG A 116 -20.16 -1.86 6.76
CA ARG A 116 -19.14 -2.29 5.82
C ARG A 116 -18.13 -3.24 6.43
N GLY A 117 -18.36 -3.67 7.66
CA GLY A 117 -17.40 -4.45 8.39
C GLY A 117 -16.19 -3.64 8.83
N ARG A 118 -15.22 -4.35 9.38
CA ARG A 118 -13.98 -3.71 9.88
C ARG A 118 -12.94 -3.69 8.76
N THR A 119 -12.20 -2.60 8.70
CA THR A 119 -11.11 -2.44 7.74
C THR A 119 -9.83 -2.02 8.45
N LEU A 120 -8.70 -2.30 7.81
CA LEU A 120 -7.39 -1.82 8.23
C LEU A 120 -6.83 -0.96 7.11
N THR A 121 -6.50 0.29 7.42
CA THR A 121 -5.83 1.19 6.49
C THR A 121 -4.37 1.27 6.88
N ILE A 122 -3.49 0.93 5.95
CA ILE A 122 -2.06 0.78 6.18
C ILE A 122 -1.31 1.87 5.41
N CYS A 123 -0.40 2.54 6.11
CA CYS A 123 0.60 3.40 5.52
C CYS A 123 1.97 2.78 5.79
N ALA A 124 2.69 2.45 4.75
CA ALA A 124 4.01 1.83 4.85
C ALA A 124 5.03 2.63 4.05
N LYS A 125 6.19 2.87 4.63
CA LYS A 125 7.26 3.63 4.01
C LYS A 125 8.34 2.69 3.50
N LYS A 126 8.79 2.91 2.25
CA LYS A 126 9.86 2.11 1.66
C LYS A 126 11.14 2.25 2.47
N LYS A 127 11.74 1.10 2.84
CA LYS A 127 13.02 1.07 3.53
C LYS A 127 14.13 1.56 2.63
N ASN A 128 15.06 2.31 3.20
CA ASN A 128 16.25 2.76 2.50
C ASN A 128 17.34 1.69 2.62
N TRP A 129 17.56 0.93 1.55
CA TRP A 129 18.51 -0.17 1.54
C TRP A 129 19.95 0.26 1.76
N LYS A 130 20.28 1.48 1.39
CA LYS A 130 21.64 1.99 1.54
C LYS A 130 22.05 2.19 2.99
N THR A 131 21.08 2.34 3.89
CA THR A 131 21.33 2.50 5.32
C THR A 131 21.25 1.20 6.09
N LEU A 132 20.87 0.10 5.42
CA LEU A 132 20.76 -1.22 6.04
C LEU A 132 22.04 -2.02 5.81
N THR A 133 22.25 -3.01 6.65
CA THR A 133 23.40 -3.91 6.48
C THR A 133 23.26 -4.71 5.18
N ASN A 134 24.40 -5.10 4.62
CA ASN A 134 24.41 -5.85 3.37
C ASN A 134 23.76 -7.23 3.46
N THR A 135 23.49 -7.70 4.65
CA THR A 135 22.84 -9.00 4.87
C THR A 135 21.34 -8.96 4.70
N TYR A 136 20.74 -7.76 4.70
CA TYR A 136 19.31 -7.62 4.59
C TYR A 136 18.88 -7.50 3.11
N ARG A 137 17.96 -8.37 2.70
CA ARG A 137 17.44 -8.35 1.34
C ARG A 137 15.92 -8.44 1.36
N PRO A 138 15.21 -7.52 0.67
CA PRO A 138 13.76 -7.57 0.60
C PRO A 138 13.32 -8.66 -0.38
N TYR A 139 12.31 -9.39 -0.01
CA TYR A 139 11.62 -10.30 -0.93
C TYR A 139 12.53 -11.32 -1.64
N VAL A 140 13.49 -11.82 -0.93
CA VAL A 140 14.38 -12.86 -1.47
C VAL A 140 13.81 -14.24 -1.24
#